data_2701115a86a33ce3db3bc83514e9992d
#
_entry.id   2701115a86a33ce3db3bc83514e9992d
#
_cell.length_a   1.000
_cell.length_b   1.000
_cell.length_c   1.000
_cell.angle_alpha   90.00
_cell.angle_beta   90.00
_cell.angle_gamma   90.00
#
_symmetry.space_group_name_H-M   'P 1'
#
loop_
_entity.id
_entity.type
_entity.pdbx_description
1 polymer ?
#
loop_
_entity_poly.entity_id
_entity_poly.type
_entity_poly.pdbx_seq_one_letter_code
_entity_poly.pdbx_strand_id
1 'polypeptide(L)'
;MKRKKEKLYSTGEFTKYFGIKKDTLLYYDKIGLFSPMGIKSNGYRYYTTSQIDLFGTLLSLREMNVPIKEIQAYFQNPSPEKLSEMATIQIKKIETEIKKLQEVKTLFTNIVDMMQEVEGASLGQLEIKQLPDEWFIYSKQNESDFQTSIQEWQDICGEFVQEINIKGTAMIGSILTVEDMRQGQFRRIDRLYVKSEQQIGEVREGGTYAIFYYKGKHDSIPEIYPYILSEIKRKGFEIVGDAYEEYLITELATNKEEDYVTKVVIKVSSV
;
A
#
# COMPACT_ATOMS: atom_id res chain seq x y z
N MET A 1 -10.73 -1.47 63.05
CA MET A 1 -11.27 -1.65 61.70
C MET A 1 -11.44 -3.17 61.44
N LYS A 2 -12.66 -3.69 61.27
CA LYS A 2 -12.89 -5.08 60.91
C LYS A 2 -12.39 -5.27 59.45
N ARG A 3 -11.33 -6.08 59.23
CA ARG A 3 -10.91 -6.50 57.90
C ARG A 3 -12.11 -7.13 57.22
N LYS A 4 -12.66 -6.50 56.17
CA LYS A 4 -13.67 -7.13 55.29
C LYS A 4 -13.07 -8.46 54.83
N LYS A 5 -13.75 -9.57 55.07
CA LYS A 5 -13.35 -10.90 54.54
C LYS A 5 -13.29 -10.80 53.03
N GLU A 6 -12.12 -11.01 52.46
CA GLU A 6 -11.93 -10.97 51.02
C GLU A 6 -12.78 -12.07 50.35
N LYS A 7 -13.52 -11.74 49.31
CA LYS A 7 -14.35 -12.69 48.60
C LYS A 7 -13.47 -13.66 47.79
N LEU A 8 -13.72 -14.94 47.94
CA LEU A 8 -13.04 -16.00 47.20
C LEU A 8 -13.91 -16.47 46.05
N TYR A 9 -13.31 -16.59 44.88
CA TYR A 9 -13.94 -17.08 43.65
C TYR A 9 -13.39 -18.46 43.30
N SER A 10 -14.24 -19.40 42.96
CA SER A 10 -13.82 -20.63 42.28
C SER A 10 -13.35 -20.33 40.84
N THR A 11 -12.64 -21.27 40.22
CA THR A 11 -12.25 -21.17 38.78
C THR A 11 -13.47 -20.85 37.90
N GLY A 12 -14.62 -21.51 38.16
CA GLY A 12 -15.84 -21.26 37.36
C GLY A 12 -16.43 -19.86 37.54
N GLU A 13 -16.45 -19.33 38.77
CA GLU A 13 -16.95 -17.98 39.05
C GLU A 13 -16.02 -16.92 38.47
N PHE A 14 -14.71 -17.12 38.59
CA PHE A 14 -13.69 -16.19 38.08
C PHE A 14 -13.74 -16.13 36.54
N THR A 15 -13.79 -17.28 35.85
CA THR A 15 -13.89 -17.31 34.39
C THR A 15 -15.22 -16.75 33.88
N LYS A 16 -16.33 -16.99 34.62
CA LYS A 16 -17.63 -16.38 34.28
C LYS A 16 -17.61 -14.87 34.40
N TYR A 17 -16.90 -14.33 35.42
CA TYR A 17 -16.75 -12.88 35.60
C TYR A 17 -16.10 -12.19 34.39
N PHE A 18 -15.10 -12.84 33.80
CA PHE A 18 -14.37 -12.30 32.65
C PHE A 18 -14.83 -12.79 31.27
N GLY A 19 -15.83 -13.65 31.20
CA GLY A 19 -16.34 -14.22 29.96
C GLY A 19 -15.35 -15.13 29.22
N ILE A 20 -14.39 -15.74 29.94
CA ILE A 20 -13.36 -16.60 29.36
C ILE A 20 -13.61 -18.10 29.62
N LYS A 21 -12.94 -18.96 28.82
CA LYS A 21 -12.96 -20.41 29.04
C LYS A 21 -12.10 -20.81 30.24
N LYS A 22 -12.48 -21.86 30.96
CA LYS A 22 -11.67 -22.42 32.07
C LYS A 22 -10.28 -22.83 31.64
N ASP A 23 -10.16 -23.38 30.43
CA ASP A 23 -8.87 -23.82 29.87
C ASP A 23 -7.91 -22.67 29.70
N THR A 24 -8.38 -21.47 29.34
CA THR A 24 -7.55 -20.26 29.25
C THR A 24 -6.92 -19.91 30.61
N LEU A 25 -7.72 -19.94 31.69
CA LEU A 25 -7.24 -19.64 33.02
C LEU A 25 -6.24 -20.70 33.51
N LEU A 26 -6.53 -21.98 33.25
CA LEU A 26 -5.64 -23.11 33.59
C LEU A 26 -4.35 -23.06 32.77
N TYR A 27 -4.43 -22.66 31.51
CA TYR A 27 -3.24 -22.46 30.67
C TYR A 27 -2.34 -21.33 31.21
N TYR A 28 -2.92 -20.21 31.65
CA TYR A 28 -2.16 -19.11 32.24
C TYR A 28 -1.49 -19.51 33.56
N ASP A 29 -2.17 -20.35 34.38
CA ASP A 29 -1.56 -20.95 35.58
C ASP A 29 -0.37 -21.87 35.19
N LYS A 30 -0.57 -22.76 34.20
CA LYS A 30 0.47 -23.71 33.74
C LYS A 30 1.71 -23.02 33.25
N ILE A 31 1.59 -21.91 32.54
CA ILE A 31 2.74 -21.14 32.00
C ILE A 31 3.29 -20.10 33.00
N GLY A 32 2.74 -20.02 34.21
CA GLY A 32 3.17 -19.06 35.24
C GLY A 32 2.84 -17.61 34.92
N LEU A 33 1.88 -17.35 34.07
CA LEU A 33 1.43 -15.99 33.72
C LEU A 33 0.44 -15.44 34.77
N PHE A 34 -0.50 -16.29 35.23
CA PHE A 34 -1.45 -15.94 36.25
C PHE A 34 -1.89 -17.18 37.04
N SER A 35 -1.49 -17.27 38.29
CA SER A 35 -1.76 -18.40 39.17
C SER A 35 -2.90 -18.12 40.15
N PRO A 36 -3.63 -19.14 40.62
CA PRO A 36 -4.61 -18.98 41.66
C PRO A 36 -3.95 -18.50 42.96
N MET A 37 -4.72 -17.81 43.81
CA MET A 37 -4.26 -17.43 45.15
C MET A 37 -3.91 -18.63 45.99
N GLY A 38 -4.55 -19.75 45.74
CA GLY A 38 -4.25 -21.01 46.39
C GLY A 38 -5.14 -22.17 45.94
N ILE A 39 -4.87 -23.34 46.53
CA ILE A 39 -5.66 -24.56 46.31
C ILE A 39 -6.24 -24.97 47.67
N LYS A 40 -7.55 -25.21 47.73
CA LYS A 40 -8.25 -25.69 48.93
C LYS A 40 -7.87 -27.15 49.23
N SER A 41 -8.15 -27.61 50.46
CA SER A 41 -7.89 -28.99 50.87
C SER A 41 -8.58 -30.06 49.99
N ASN A 42 -9.66 -29.69 49.30
CA ASN A 42 -10.38 -30.52 48.34
C ASN A 42 -9.82 -30.45 46.90
N GLY A 43 -8.67 -29.84 46.71
CA GLY A 43 -8.00 -29.72 45.40
C GLY A 43 -8.52 -28.60 44.49
N TYR A 44 -9.51 -27.81 44.91
CA TYR A 44 -10.07 -26.75 44.07
C TYR A 44 -9.28 -25.46 44.20
N ARG A 45 -8.92 -24.87 43.03
CA ARG A 45 -8.29 -23.55 42.91
C ARG A 45 -9.24 -22.44 43.33
N TYR A 46 -8.71 -21.41 43.99
CA TYR A 46 -9.49 -20.22 44.32
C TYR A 46 -8.70 -18.95 44.00
N TYR A 47 -9.43 -17.91 43.68
CA TYR A 47 -8.95 -16.58 43.33
C TYR A 47 -9.58 -15.57 44.29
N THR A 48 -8.96 -14.37 44.38
CA THR A 48 -9.40 -13.32 45.29
C THR A 48 -9.89 -12.09 44.55
N THR A 49 -10.58 -11.17 45.23
CA THR A 49 -11.00 -9.89 44.64
C THR A 49 -9.81 -9.06 44.17
N SER A 50 -8.68 -9.09 44.89
CA SER A 50 -7.46 -8.36 44.49
C SER A 50 -6.84 -8.86 43.17
N GLN A 51 -7.16 -10.10 42.77
CA GLN A 51 -6.70 -10.66 41.50
C GLN A 51 -7.57 -10.23 40.31
N ILE A 52 -8.75 -9.64 40.54
CA ILE A 52 -9.64 -9.21 39.44
C ILE A 52 -9.00 -8.11 38.61
N ASP A 53 -8.46 -7.07 39.23
CA ASP A 53 -7.83 -5.94 38.52
C ASP A 53 -6.60 -6.38 37.77
N LEU A 54 -5.78 -7.23 38.39
CA LEU A 54 -4.59 -7.78 37.76
C LEU A 54 -4.93 -8.63 36.53
N PHE A 55 -5.94 -9.47 36.62
CA PHE A 55 -6.37 -10.31 35.51
C PHE A 55 -7.06 -9.49 34.42
N GLY A 56 -7.85 -8.48 34.80
CA GLY A 56 -8.40 -7.51 33.84
C GLY A 56 -7.31 -6.81 33.02
N THR A 57 -6.27 -6.34 33.69
CA THR A 57 -5.10 -5.76 33.01
C THR A 57 -4.43 -6.76 32.05
N LEU A 58 -4.26 -8.01 32.49
CA LEU A 58 -3.72 -9.08 31.63
C LEU A 58 -4.55 -9.26 30.35
N LEU A 59 -5.87 -9.35 30.49
CA LEU A 59 -6.77 -9.51 29.36
C LEU A 59 -6.70 -8.31 28.41
N SER A 60 -6.73 -7.09 28.93
CA SER A 60 -6.60 -5.88 28.12
C SER A 60 -5.30 -5.86 27.33
N LEU A 61 -4.16 -6.22 27.95
CA LEU A 61 -2.88 -6.33 27.24
C LEU A 61 -2.92 -7.43 26.15
N ARG A 62 -3.61 -8.54 26.41
CA ARG A 62 -3.80 -9.62 25.41
C ARG A 62 -4.67 -9.18 24.24
N GLU A 63 -5.75 -8.45 24.50
CA GLU A 63 -6.61 -7.86 23.45
C GLU A 63 -5.85 -6.86 22.57
N MET A 64 -4.89 -6.15 23.15
CA MET A 64 -3.97 -5.26 22.44
C MET A 64 -2.82 -6.03 21.72
N ASN A 65 -2.92 -7.36 21.60
CA ASN A 65 -1.91 -8.23 20.98
C ASN A 65 -0.52 -8.18 21.61
N VAL A 66 -0.40 -7.77 22.89
CA VAL A 66 0.87 -7.82 23.61
C VAL A 66 1.28 -9.30 23.78
N PRO A 67 2.50 -9.69 23.39
CA PRO A 67 2.97 -11.07 23.53
C PRO A 67 2.96 -11.54 24.98
N ILE A 68 2.57 -12.80 25.21
CA ILE A 68 2.52 -13.39 26.55
C ILE A 68 3.84 -13.23 27.31
N LYS A 69 4.97 -13.41 26.63
CA LYS A 69 6.31 -13.26 27.25
C LYS A 69 6.58 -11.84 27.75
N GLU A 70 6.12 -10.82 27.05
CA GLU A 70 6.26 -9.42 27.46
C GLU A 70 5.38 -9.13 28.69
N ILE A 71 4.13 -9.63 28.71
CA ILE A 71 3.23 -9.52 29.86
C ILE A 71 3.82 -10.25 31.09
N GLN A 72 4.39 -11.43 30.89
CA GLN A 72 5.05 -12.20 31.95
C GLN A 72 6.22 -11.46 32.57
N ALA A 73 7.09 -10.89 31.73
CA ALA A 73 8.25 -10.09 32.16
C ALA A 73 7.80 -8.84 32.95
N TYR A 74 6.73 -8.18 32.51
CA TYR A 74 6.15 -7.04 33.21
C TYR A 74 5.61 -7.43 34.58
N PHE A 75 4.83 -8.53 34.69
CA PHE A 75 4.22 -8.96 35.96
C PHE A 75 5.21 -9.49 36.99
N GLN A 76 6.42 -9.90 36.58
CA GLN A 76 7.47 -10.29 37.52
C GLN A 76 7.99 -9.10 38.34
N ASN A 77 8.03 -7.91 37.78
CA ASN A 77 8.51 -6.70 38.45
C ASN A 77 7.81 -5.47 37.84
N PRO A 78 6.51 -5.25 38.17
CA PRO A 78 5.73 -4.15 37.64
C PRO A 78 6.24 -2.80 38.17
N SER A 79 6.40 -1.83 37.29
CA SER A 79 6.64 -0.45 37.63
C SER A 79 5.99 0.50 36.61
N PRO A 80 5.69 1.75 36.98
CA PRO A 80 5.15 2.74 36.04
C PRO A 80 6.05 2.95 34.82
N GLU A 81 7.37 2.94 35.02
CA GLU A 81 8.35 3.11 33.97
C GLU A 81 8.30 1.97 32.94
N LYS A 82 8.27 0.72 33.41
CA LYS A 82 8.16 -0.47 32.54
C LYS A 82 6.84 -0.51 31.80
N LEU A 83 5.74 -0.10 32.43
CA LEU A 83 4.44 0.00 31.78
C LEU A 83 4.47 1.03 30.66
N SER A 84 5.06 2.19 30.93
CA SER A 84 5.23 3.26 29.94
C SER A 84 6.11 2.83 28.77
N GLU A 85 7.22 2.15 29.04
CA GLU A 85 8.11 1.61 28.03
C GLU A 85 7.40 0.58 27.13
N MET A 86 6.69 -0.38 27.75
CA MET A 86 5.92 -1.38 27.02
C MET A 86 4.84 -0.74 26.15
N ALA A 87 4.10 0.24 26.69
CA ALA A 87 3.09 0.98 25.91
C ALA A 87 3.71 1.72 24.72
N THR A 88 4.86 2.38 24.94
CA THR A 88 5.59 3.10 23.88
C THR A 88 6.03 2.16 22.76
N ILE A 89 6.52 0.96 23.10
CA ILE A 89 6.90 -0.06 22.11
C ILE A 89 5.68 -0.51 21.30
N GLN A 90 4.54 -0.78 21.98
CA GLN A 90 3.32 -1.19 21.28
C GLN A 90 2.78 -0.09 20.36
N ILE A 91 2.79 1.17 20.79
CA ILE A 91 2.40 2.31 19.95
C ILE A 91 3.24 2.33 18.66
N LYS A 92 4.56 2.22 18.76
CA LYS A 92 5.44 2.20 17.56
C LYS A 92 5.13 1.02 16.62
N LYS A 93 4.83 -0.16 17.17
CA LYS A 93 4.44 -1.33 16.36
C LYS A 93 3.12 -1.07 15.62
N ILE A 94 2.14 -0.48 16.30
CA ILE A 94 0.83 -0.14 15.72
C ILE A 94 0.99 0.93 14.63
N GLU A 95 1.77 2.00 14.88
CA GLU A 95 2.04 3.05 13.90
C GLU A 95 2.68 2.47 12.63
N THR A 96 3.61 1.53 12.79
CA THR A 96 4.24 0.83 11.66
C THR A 96 3.22 0.02 10.86
N GLU A 97 2.32 -0.69 11.54
CA GLU A 97 1.27 -1.47 10.87
C GLU A 97 0.22 -0.58 10.20
N ILE A 98 -0.17 0.53 10.84
CA ILE A 98 -1.05 1.54 10.24
C ILE A 98 -0.45 2.08 8.95
N LYS A 99 0.84 2.45 8.95
CA LYS A 99 1.53 2.93 7.76
C LYS A 99 1.48 1.89 6.64
N LYS A 100 1.79 0.64 6.94
CA LYS A 100 1.74 -0.47 5.98
C LYS A 100 0.34 -0.68 5.40
N LEU A 101 -0.69 -0.65 6.25
CA LEU A 101 -2.08 -0.79 5.80
C LEU A 101 -2.53 0.40 4.95
N GLN A 102 -2.05 1.61 5.24
CA GLN A 102 -2.29 2.79 4.41
C GLN A 102 -1.66 2.64 3.03
N GLU A 103 -0.41 2.15 2.93
CA GLU A 103 0.26 1.88 1.65
C GLU A 103 -0.54 0.85 0.82
N VAL A 104 -1.00 -0.24 1.44
CA VAL A 104 -1.84 -1.25 0.77
C VAL A 104 -3.19 -0.65 0.33
N LYS A 105 -3.82 0.17 1.16
CA LYS A 105 -5.07 0.84 0.82
C LYS A 105 -4.90 1.74 -0.41
N THR A 106 -3.86 2.56 -0.44
CA THR A 106 -3.54 3.43 -1.59
C THR A 106 -3.41 2.59 -2.87
N LEU A 107 -2.68 1.48 -2.82
CA LEU A 107 -2.56 0.59 -3.97
C LEU A 107 -3.92 0.12 -4.51
N PHE A 108 -4.81 -0.36 -3.64
CA PHE A 108 -6.15 -0.79 -4.06
C PHE A 108 -7.03 0.37 -4.54
N THR A 109 -6.90 1.55 -3.94
CA THR A 109 -7.61 2.75 -4.41
C THR A 109 -7.19 3.08 -5.84
N ASN A 110 -5.89 3.10 -6.12
CA ASN A 110 -5.36 3.38 -7.47
C ASN A 110 -5.85 2.38 -8.51
N ILE A 111 -5.96 1.09 -8.16
CA ILE A 111 -6.53 0.07 -9.05
C ILE A 111 -8.00 0.37 -9.35
N VAL A 112 -8.80 0.75 -8.35
CA VAL A 112 -10.22 1.09 -8.55
C VAL A 112 -10.36 2.33 -9.44
N ASP A 113 -9.58 3.39 -9.15
CA ASP A 113 -9.61 4.64 -9.92
C ASP A 113 -9.21 4.41 -11.38
N MET A 114 -8.21 3.58 -11.61
CA MET A 114 -7.77 3.17 -12.95
C MET A 114 -8.87 2.42 -13.71
N MET A 115 -9.58 1.49 -13.07
CA MET A 115 -10.69 0.78 -13.72
C MET A 115 -11.84 1.74 -14.07
N GLN A 116 -12.16 2.68 -13.19
CA GLN A 116 -13.18 3.71 -13.44
C GLN A 116 -12.76 4.66 -14.57
N GLU A 117 -11.50 5.02 -14.65
CA GLU A 117 -10.95 5.83 -15.75
C GLU A 117 -11.15 5.11 -17.09
N VAL A 118 -10.82 3.82 -17.17
CA VAL A 118 -10.99 3.03 -18.41
C VAL A 118 -12.47 2.88 -18.79
N GLU A 119 -13.36 2.67 -17.80
CA GLU A 119 -14.81 2.60 -18.07
C GLU A 119 -15.37 3.89 -18.67
N GLY A 120 -14.84 5.05 -18.25
CA GLY A 120 -15.23 6.37 -18.75
C GLY A 120 -14.47 6.82 -20.00
N ALA A 121 -13.48 6.07 -20.47
CA ALA A 121 -12.61 6.48 -21.55
C ALA A 121 -13.21 6.29 -22.93
N SER A 122 -12.99 7.25 -23.83
CA SER A 122 -13.32 7.15 -25.25
C SER A 122 -12.20 6.42 -26.00
N LEU A 123 -12.23 5.08 -25.98
CA LEU A 123 -11.19 4.27 -26.62
C LEU A 123 -11.04 4.61 -28.12
N GLY A 124 -9.81 4.76 -28.58
CA GLY A 124 -9.49 5.07 -29.98
C GLY A 124 -9.78 6.50 -30.42
N GLN A 125 -10.16 7.39 -29.50
CA GLN A 125 -10.45 8.80 -29.80
C GLN A 125 -9.47 9.71 -29.08
N LEU A 126 -8.99 10.76 -29.79
CA LEU A 126 -8.12 11.78 -29.20
C LEU A 126 -8.98 12.86 -28.53
N GLU A 127 -8.73 13.09 -27.26
CA GLU A 127 -9.33 14.18 -26.46
C GLU A 127 -8.26 15.24 -26.14
N ILE A 128 -8.66 16.50 -26.11
CA ILE A 128 -7.82 17.61 -25.62
C ILE A 128 -8.38 18.05 -24.28
N LYS A 129 -7.55 17.98 -23.24
CA LYS A 129 -7.96 18.30 -21.86
C LYS A 129 -6.95 19.23 -21.18
N GLN A 130 -7.43 20.01 -20.23
CA GLN A 130 -6.60 20.71 -19.26
C GLN A 130 -6.29 19.76 -18.12
N LEU A 131 -5.01 19.52 -17.85
CA LEU A 131 -4.56 18.73 -16.72
C LEU A 131 -3.90 19.64 -15.69
N PRO A 132 -4.03 19.31 -14.39
CA PRO A 132 -3.32 20.01 -13.32
C PRO A 132 -1.84 19.62 -13.28
N ASP A 133 -1.09 20.29 -12.40
CA ASP A 133 0.23 19.85 -12.00
C ASP A 133 0.14 18.48 -11.34
N GLU A 134 1.05 17.58 -11.71
CA GLU A 134 1.18 16.25 -11.12
C GLU A 134 2.64 15.97 -10.76
N TRP A 135 2.84 15.24 -9.66
CA TRP A 135 4.16 14.88 -9.19
C TRP A 135 4.55 13.49 -9.65
N PHE A 136 5.75 13.35 -10.20
CA PHE A 136 6.30 12.08 -10.65
C PHE A 136 7.69 11.83 -10.10
N ILE A 137 7.98 10.57 -9.81
CA ILE A 137 9.34 10.10 -9.54
C ILE A 137 9.82 9.43 -10.81
N TYR A 138 10.95 9.88 -11.35
CA TYR A 138 11.52 9.38 -12.59
C TYR A 138 12.69 8.43 -12.33
N SER A 139 12.88 7.46 -13.23
CA SER A 139 14.13 6.70 -13.32
C SER A 139 15.26 7.58 -13.87
N LYS A 140 16.47 7.05 -13.85
CA LYS A 140 17.56 7.59 -14.65
C LYS A 140 17.17 7.58 -16.12
N GLN A 141 17.76 8.49 -16.87
CA GLN A 141 17.59 8.53 -18.32
C GLN A 141 18.22 7.28 -18.94
N ASN A 142 17.52 6.70 -19.89
CA ASN A 142 18.00 5.56 -20.63
C ASN A 142 18.95 6.04 -21.75
N GLU A 143 20.24 5.74 -21.61
CA GLU A 143 21.27 6.18 -22.56
C GLU A 143 21.40 5.26 -23.78
N SER A 144 20.71 4.13 -23.79
CA SER A 144 20.87 3.15 -24.86
C SER A 144 19.90 3.37 -26.02
N ASP A 145 20.36 3.07 -27.23
CA ASP A 145 19.56 3.13 -28.48
C ASP A 145 18.58 1.95 -28.57
N PHE A 146 17.76 1.75 -27.58
CA PHE A 146 16.88 0.60 -27.50
C PHE A 146 15.75 0.60 -28.52
N GLN A 147 15.67 -0.50 -29.24
CA GLN A 147 14.39 -1.10 -29.59
C GLN A 147 14.04 -2.05 -28.44
N THR A 148 13.26 -1.58 -27.48
CA THR A 148 13.08 -2.23 -26.20
C THR A 148 12.53 -3.64 -26.35
N SER A 149 13.33 -4.66 -26.03
CA SER A 149 12.84 -6.01 -25.85
C SER A 149 12.11 -6.15 -24.51
N ILE A 150 11.22 -7.15 -24.39
CA ILE A 150 10.52 -7.46 -23.14
C ILE A 150 11.53 -7.65 -21.99
N GLN A 151 12.67 -8.28 -22.27
CA GLN A 151 13.70 -8.54 -21.26
C GLN A 151 14.32 -7.23 -20.76
N GLU A 152 14.69 -6.33 -21.67
CA GLU A 152 15.26 -5.02 -21.32
C GLU A 152 14.27 -4.18 -20.53
N TRP A 153 12.98 -4.21 -20.91
CA TRP A 153 11.93 -3.57 -20.14
C TRP A 153 11.86 -4.09 -18.69
N GLN A 154 11.89 -5.41 -18.51
CA GLN A 154 11.87 -6.02 -17.18
C GLN A 154 13.09 -5.65 -16.34
N ASP A 155 14.27 -5.59 -16.94
CA ASP A 155 15.52 -5.21 -16.27
C ASP A 155 15.47 -3.75 -15.82
N ILE A 156 15.07 -2.81 -16.70
CA ILE A 156 14.92 -1.37 -16.37
C ILE A 156 13.86 -1.17 -15.28
N CYS A 157 12.71 -1.83 -15.38
CA CYS A 157 11.65 -1.78 -14.37
C CYS A 157 12.14 -2.32 -13.03
N GLY A 158 12.86 -3.44 -13.05
CA GLY A 158 13.40 -4.06 -11.84
C GLY A 158 14.38 -3.16 -11.11
N GLU A 159 15.31 -2.52 -11.82
CA GLU A 159 16.24 -1.54 -11.26
C GLU A 159 15.50 -0.33 -10.68
N PHE A 160 14.56 0.24 -11.43
CA PHE A 160 13.79 1.41 -11.00
C PHE A 160 12.97 1.11 -9.73
N VAL A 161 12.27 -0.03 -9.66
CA VAL A 161 11.51 -0.45 -8.46
C VAL A 161 12.41 -0.58 -7.24
N GLN A 162 13.62 -1.11 -7.40
CA GLN A 162 14.61 -1.21 -6.31
C GLN A 162 15.09 0.18 -5.86
N GLU A 163 15.36 1.09 -6.80
CA GLU A 163 15.84 2.45 -6.53
C GLU A 163 14.84 3.27 -5.72
N ILE A 164 13.56 3.25 -6.12
CA ILE A 164 12.49 4.01 -5.44
C ILE A 164 11.95 3.34 -4.19
N ASN A 165 12.39 2.10 -3.89
CA ASN A 165 11.97 1.30 -2.73
C ASN A 165 10.43 1.23 -2.55
N ILE A 166 9.68 1.28 -3.64
CA ILE A 166 8.23 1.11 -3.62
C ILE A 166 7.93 -0.38 -3.49
N LYS A 167 7.26 -0.75 -2.40
CA LYS A 167 6.75 -2.11 -2.18
C LYS A 167 5.36 -2.22 -2.81
N GLY A 168 5.23 -3.08 -3.79
CA GLY A 168 3.96 -3.35 -4.47
C GLY A 168 4.06 -3.09 -5.98
N THR A 169 2.99 -3.35 -6.69
CA THR A 169 2.83 -3.02 -8.11
C THR A 169 2.59 -1.52 -8.24
N ALA A 170 3.67 -0.73 -8.22
CA ALA A 170 3.57 0.65 -8.67
C ALA A 170 3.17 0.62 -10.15
N MET A 171 2.22 1.44 -10.53
CA MET A 171 1.91 1.63 -11.95
C MET A 171 3.06 2.42 -12.57
N ILE A 172 3.97 1.68 -13.20
CA ILE A 172 5.12 2.25 -13.87
C ILE A 172 4.68 2.66 -15.27
N GLY A 173 4.84 3.93 -15.58
CA GLY A 173 4.69 4.46 -16.93
C GLY A 173 6.02 4.66 -17.61
N SER A 174 5.99 4.92 -18.92
CA SER A 174 7.17 5.24 -19.72
C SER A 174 7.04 6.62 -20.39
N ILE A 175 8.18 7.20 -20.73
CA ILE A 175 8.27 8.48 -21.40
C ILE A 175 8.92 8.29 -22.75
N LEU A 176 8.24 8.83 -23.77
CA LEU A 176 8.81 9.05 -25.11
C LEU A 176 9.01 10.55 -25.31
N THR A 177 10.26 10.96 -25.63
CA THR A 177 10.57 12.38 -25.75
C THR A 177 9.89 13.03 -26.95
N VAL A 178 9.67 14.34 -26.84
CA VAL A 178 9.14 15.12 -27.98
C VAL A 178 10.08 15.05 -29.20
N GLU A 179 11.38 14.94 -28.97
CA GLU A 179 12.38 14.83 -30.03
C GLU A 179 12.29 13.48 -30.76
N ASP A 180 12.17 12.36 -29.99
CA ASP A 180 11.99 11.03 -30.58
C ASP A 180 10.67 10.94 -31.37
N MET A 181 9.60 11.57 -30.87
CA MET A 181 8.32 11.67 -31.61
C MET A 181 8.48 12.42 -32.93
N ARG A 182 9.23 13.53 -32.94
CA ARG A 182 9.52 14.32 -34.18
C ARG A 182 10.36 13.55 -35.17
N GLN A 183 11.27 12.71 -34.70
CA GLN A 183 12.13 11.85 -35.53
C GLN A 183 11.43 10.53 -35.92
N GLY A 184 10.24 10.24 -35.45
CA GLY A 184 9.53 9.00 -35.74
C GLY A 184 10.09 7.78 -35.00
N GLN A 185 10.82 7.97 -33.93
CA GLN A 185 11.43 6.91 -33.11
C GLN A 185 10.51 6.48 -31.97
N PHE A 186 9.36 5.94 -32.30
CA PHE A 186 8.28 5.64 -31.35
C PHE A 186 8.52 4.42 -30.46
N ARG A 187 9.60 3.68 -30.63
CA ARG A 187 9.96 2.51 -29.79
C ARG A 187 10.96 2.83 -28.68
N ARG A 188 11.41 4.07 -28.60
CA ARG A 188 12.39 4.48 -27.64
C ARG A 188 11.72 4.85 -26.31
N ILE A 189 12.27 4.35 -25.20
CA ILE A 189 11.87 4.74 -23.85
C ILE A 189 13.01 5.58 -23.28
N ASP A 190 12.73 6.84 -22.98
CA ASP A 190 13.70 7.75 -22.37
C ASP A 190 13.84 7.48 -20.87
N ARG A 191 12.72 7.43 -20.15
CA ARG A 191 12.67 7.20 -18.70
C ARG A 191 11.38 6.44 -18.33
N LEU A 192 11.45 5.80 -17.18
CA LEU A 192 10.27 5.31 -16.48
C LEU A 192 9.81 6.34 -15.45
N TYR A 193 8.56 6.26 -15.05
CA TYR A 193 8.03 7.08 -13.97
C TYR A 193 6.95 6.37 -13.17
N VAL A 194 6.74 6.86 -11.95
CA VAL A 194 5.58 6.55 -11.13
C VAL A 194 4.95 7.86 -10.63
N LYS A 195 3.63 7.88 -10.54
CA LYS A 195 2.90 9.03 -10.00
C LYS A 195 3.06 9.07 -8.48
N SER A 196 3.35 10.26 -7.94
CA SER A 196 3.55 10.50 -6.52
C SER A 196 2.39 11.29 -5.91
N GLU A 197 1.58 10.64 -5.07
CA GLU A 197 0.52 11.32 -4.31
C GLU A 197 1.07 12.19 -3.17
N GLN A 198 2.30 11.91 -2.73
CA GLN A 198 2.95 12.62 -1.62
C GLN A 198 3.66 13.90 -2.05
N GLN A 199 3.52 14.32 -3.31
CA GLN A 199 4.21 15.48 -3.88
C GLN A 199 5.75 15.39 -3.74
N ILE A 200 6.28 14.19 -3.88
CA ILE A 200 7.71 13.88 -3.91
C ILE A 200 8.14 13.68 -5.36
N GLY A 201 9.33 14.16 -5.73
CA GLY A 201 9.87 14.04 -7.09
C GLY A 201 9.77 15.34 -7.86
N GLU A 202 9.56 15.26 -9.17
CA GLU A 202 9.48 16.39 -10.09
C GLU A 202 8.04 16.65 -10.53
N VAL A 203 7.73 17.90 -10.84
CA VAL A 203 6.39 18.31 -11.30
C VAL A 203 6.29 18.15 -12.82
N ARG A 204 5.31 17.36 -13.28
CA ARG A 204 4.78 17.53 -14.63
C ARG A 204 3.81 18.72 -14.59
N GLU A 205 4.23 19.81 -15.19
CA GLU A 205 3.43 21.05 -15.22
C GLU A 205 2.05 20.82 -15.83
N GLY A 206 1.04 21.40 -15.21
CA GLY A 206 -0.29 21.46 -15.78
C GLY A 206 -0.32 22.17 -17.13
N GLY A 207 -1.44 22.03 -17.82
CA GLY A 207 -1.63 22.67 -19.13
C GLY A 207 -2.53 21.86 -20.04
N THR A 208 -2.43 22.17 -21.34
CA THR A 208 -3.23 21.48 -22.37
C THR A 208 -2.53 20.21 -22.81
N TYR A 209 -3.24 19.11 -22.75
CA TYR A 209 -2.75 17.78 -23.12
C TYR A 209 -3.70 17.09 -24.10
N ALA A 210 -3.12 16.41 -25.06
CA ALA A 210 -3.78 15.41 -25.88
C ALA A 210 -3.76 14.06 -25.15
N ILE A 211 -4.92 13.44 -24.98
CA ILE A 211 -5.09 12.14 -24.32
C ILE A 211 -5.68 11.16 -25.31
N PHE A 212 -5.09 10.00 -25.39
CA PHE A 212 -5.54 8.92 -26.25
C PHE A 212 -5.50 7.60 -25.48
N TYR A 213 -6.60 6.86 -25.50
CA TYR A 213 -6.68 5.52 -24.91
C TYR A 213 -6.61 4.47 -26.01
N TYR A 214 -5.50 3.76 -26.06
CA TYR A 214 -5.27 2.66 -26.99
C TYR A 214 -5.71 1.35 -26.35
N LYS A 215 -6.54 0.58 -27.06
CA LYS A 215 -6.87 -0.80 -26.69
C LYS A 215 -6.16 -1.76 -27.61
N GLY A 216 -5.34 -2.65 -27.07
CA GLY A 216 -4.55 -3.64 -27.80
C GLY A 216 -3.23 -3.95 -27.12
N LYS A 217 -2.38 -4.72 -27.79
CA LYS A 217 -1.06 -5.10 -27.26
C LYS A 217 -0.16 -3.89 -27.01
N HIS A 218 0.57 -3.89 -25.90
CA HIS A 218 1.51 -2.81 -25.60
C HIS A 218 2.60 -2.66 -26.68
N ASP A 219 3.08 -3.77 -27.27
CA ASP A 219 4.07 -3.76 -28.34
C ASP A 219 3.59 -3.04 -29.62
N SER A 220 2.27 -2.85 -29.78
CA SER A 220 1.69 -2.14 -30.92
C SER A 220 1.50 -0.64 -30.68
N ILE A 221 1.81 -0.12 -29.52
CA ILE A 221 1.70 1.33 -29.21
C ILE A 221 2.55 2.18 -30.15
N PRO A 222 3.80 1.80 -30.49
CA PRO A 222 4.60 2.58 -31.44
C PRO A 222 3.93 2.77 -32.79
N GLU A 223 3.09 1.84 -33.23
CA GLU A 223 2.40 1.89 -34.52
C GLU A 223 1.22 2.86 -34.54
N ILE A 224 0.69 3.25 -33.35
CA ILE A 224 -0.44 4.17 -33.24
C ILE A 224 0.00 5.64 -33.14
N TYR A 225 1.25 5.93 -32.82
CA TYR A 225 1.75 7.30 -32.70
C TYR A 225 1.55 8.16 -33.94
N PRO A 226 1.82 7.68 -35.18
CA PRO A 226 1.56 8.47 -36.39
C PRO A 226 0.09 8.92 -36.49
N TYR A 227 -0.85 8.05 -36.07
CA TYR A 227 -2.27 8.40 -36.03
C TYR A 227 -2.54 9.46 -34.96
N ILE A 228 -2.03 9.31 -33.73
CA ILE A 228 -2.18 10.26 -32.63
C ILE A 228 -1.68 11.64 -33.06
N LEU A 229 -0.46 11.71 -33.62
CA LEU A 229 0.16 12.97 -34.08
C LEU A 229 -0.64 13.62 -35.21
N SER A 230 -1.18 12.84 -36.14
CA SER A 230 -2.03 13.36 -37.21
C SER A 230 -3.35 13.95 -36.65
N GLU A 231 -3.95 13.32 -35.65
CA GLU A 231 -5.18 13.79 -35.00
C GLU A 231 -4.93 15.07 -34.17
N ILE A 232 -3.79 15.17 -33.46
CA ILE A 232 -3.37 16.39 -32.78
C ILE A 232 -3.31 17.55 -33.77
N LYS A 233 -2.61 17.37 -34.88
CA LYS A 233 -2.50 18.39 -35.92
C LYS A 233 -3.84 18.73 -36.55
N ARG A 234 -4.70 17.72 -36.83
CA ARG A 234 -6.05 17.92 -37.39
C ARG A 234 -6.92 18.78 -36.47
N LYS A 235 -6.72 18.67 -35.16
CA LYS A 235 -7.46 19.47 -34.14
C LYS A 235 -6.87 20.87 -33.96
N GLY A 236 -5.81 21.29 -34.68
CA GLY A 236 -5.17 22.61 -34.60
C GLY A 236 -4.19 22.74 -33.45
N PHE A 237 -3.58 21.63 -33.03
CA PHE A 237 -2.55 21.62 -31.99
C PHE A 237 -1.21 21.10 -32.52
N GLU A 238 -0.14 21.47 -31.83
CA GLU A 238 1.20 20.93 -32.04
C GLU A 238 1.76 20.35 -30.74
N ILE A 239 2.65 19.37 -30.85
CA ILE A 239 3.33 18.78 -29.71
C ILE A 239 4.41 19.72 -29.17
N VAL A 240 4.38 20.00 -27.85
CA VAL A 240 5.34 20.90 -27.18
C VAL A 240 6.06 20.24 -26.01
N GLY A 241 5.77 18.99 -25.72
CA GLY A 241 6.43 18.22 -24.66
C GLY A 241 6.33 16.72 -24.89
N ASP A 242 6.87 15.97 -23.95
CA ASP A 242 7.00 14.53 -24.02
C ASP A 242 5.65 13.81 -23.94
N ALA A 243 5.63 12.57 -24.42
CA ALA A 243 4.52 11.64 -24.24
C ALA A 243 4.75 10.79 -23.00
N TYR A 244 3.69 10.65 -22.21
CA TYR A 244 3.60 9.79 -21.04
C TYR A 244 2.68 8.62 -21.35
N GLU A 245 3.18 7.40 -21.25
CA GLU A 245 2.40 6.18 -21.41
C GLU A 245 2.05 5.60 -20.06
N GLU A 246 0.76 5.43 -19.78
CA GLU A 246 0.22 4.83 -18.56
C GLU A 246 -0.44 3.50 -18.93
N TYR A 247 0.04 2.37 -18.40
CA TYR A 247 -0.46 1.02 -18.69
C TYR A 247 -1.59 0.68 -17.73
N LEU A 248 -2.85 0.98 -18.14
CA LEU A 248 -4.01 0.91 -17.27
C LEU A 248 -4.56 -0.51 -17.13
N ILE A 249 -4.67 -1.26 -18.23
CA ILE A 249 -5.07 -2.67 -18.23
C ILE A 249 -3.91 -3.51 -18.76
N THR A 250 -3.43 -4.40 -17.93
CA THR A 250 -2.28 -5.27 -18.22
C THR A 250 -2.63 -6.72 -17.89
N GLU A 251 -1.65 -7.61 -17.89
CA GLU A 251 -1.77 -9.02 -17.49
C GLU A 251 -2.32 -9.22 -16.06
N LEU A 252 -2.28 -8.19 -15.22
CA LEU A 252 -2.89 -8.25 -13.88
C LEU A 252 -4.43 -8.24 -13.92
N ALA A 253 -5.02 -7.66 -14.97
CA ALA A 253 -6.46 -7.48 -15.10
C ALA A 253 -7.10 -8.44 -16.11
N THR A 254 -6.34 -8.91 -17.11
CA THR A 254 -6.85 -9.80 -18.18
C THR A 254 -5.76 -10.71 -18.74
N ASN A 255 -6.16 -11.91 -19.17
CA ASN A 255 -5.29 -12.86 -19.88
C ASN A 255 -5.25 -12.63 -21.42
N LYS A 256 -5.92 -11.57 -21.90
CA LYS A 256 -6.04 -11.29 -23.34
C LYS A 256 -5.33 -9.98 -23.64
N GLU A 257 -4.23 -10.05 -24.35
CA GLU A 257 -3.43 -8.87 -24.72
C GLU A 257 -4.22 -7.85 -25.59
N GLU A 258 -5.22 -8.33 -26.35
CA GLU A 258 -6.13 -7.47 -27.10
C GLU A 258 -7.06 -6.61 -26.23
N ASP A 259 -7.19 -6.94 -24.95
CA ASP A 259 -7.97 -6.18 -23.97
C ASP A 259 -7.12 -5.23 -23.12
N TYR A 260 -5.79 -5.22 -23.33
CA TYR A 260 -4.93 -4.23 -22.65
C TYR A 260 -5.31 -2.82 -23.05
N VAL A 261 -5.13 -1.90 -22.11
CA VAL A 261 -5.38 -0.47 -22.34
C VAL A 261 -4.19 0.35 -21.90
N THR A 262 -3.68 1.14 -22.83
CA THR A 262 -2.63 2.13 -22.55
C THR A 262 -3.18 3.51 -22.82
N LYS A 263 -2.97 4.41 -21.88
CA LYS A 263 -3.26 5.84 -22.01
C LYS A 263 -1.99 6.56 -22.43
N VAL A 264 -2.07 7.31 -23.50
CA VAL A 264 -0.98 8.17 -24.00
C VAL A 264 -1.37 9.63 -23.74
N VAL A 265 -0.50 10.36 -23.04
CA VAL A 265 -0.73 11.76 -22.64
C VAL A 265 0.41 12.62 -23.18
N ILE A 266 0.13 13.58 -24.09
CA ILE A 266 1.13 14.39 -24.77
C ILE A 266 0.85 15.87 -24.51
N LYS A 267 1.86 16.65 -24.07
CA LYS A 267 1.71 18.11 -23.89
C LYS A 267 1.60 18.77 -25.24
N VAL A 268 0.56 19.60 -25.43
CA VAL A 268 0.25 20.27 -26.71
C VAL A 268 -0.02 21.76 -26.52
N SER A 269 0.18 22.52 -27.58
CA SER A 269 -0.19 23.94 -27.67
C SER A 269 -1.04 24.19 -28.92
N SER A 270 -1.95 25.15 -28.85
CA SER A 270 -2.67 25.62 -30.04
C SER A 270 -1.70 26.27 -31.02
N VAL A 271 -1.86 25.95 -32.31
CA VAL A 271 -1.10 26.57 -33.42
C VAL A 271 -1.58 27.99 -33.65
#